data_88ae1f1a3bd43015c1068606145203b4
#
_entry.id   88ae1f1a3bd43015c1068606145203b4
#
_cell.length_a   1.000
_cell.length_b   1.000
_cell.length_c   1.000
_cell.angle_alpha   90.00
_cell.angle_beta   90.00
_cell.angle_gamma   90.00
#
_symmetry.space_group_name_H-M   'P 1'
#
loop_
_entity.id
_entity.type
_entity.pdbx_description
1 polymer ?
#
loop_
_entity_poly.entity_id
_entity_poly.type
_entity_poly.pdbx_seq_one_letter_code
_entity_poly.pdbx_strand_id
1 'polypeptide(L)'
;MKIKVVNVIDEDFSNYKRASMTIGFPFCTFKCGRQVCQNGTLAAAPKIEVEMSDLVDRYLKNPITEAIVFQGLEPFDSPEVFDLVEEFRDKTDDVIVIYTGYTREEADDNAWIDWLKFFPNIIVKYGRFIPGQEPHFDEVLGINLASDNQYAVKES
;
A
#
# COMPACT_ATOMS: atom_id res chain seq x y z
N MET A 1 13.80 -13.94 -1.23
CA MET A 1 13.71 -12.89 -2.27
C MET A 1 13.82 -11.53 -1.63
N LYS A 2 14.60 -10.65 -2.21
CA LYS A 2 14.81 -9.29 -1.69
C LYS A 2 13.90 -8.28 -2.37
N ILE A 3 13.54 -7.22 -1.63
CA ILE A 3 12.73 -6.12 -2.15
C ILE A 3 13.36 -4.80 -1.71
N LYS A 4 13.26 -3.78 -2.57
CA LYS A 4 13.67 -2.41 -2.23
C LYS A 4 12.49 -1.68 -1.62
N VAL A 5 12.73 -0.99 -0.51
CA VAL A 5 11.73 -0.18 0.19
C VAL A 5 12.35 1.18 0.56
N VAL A 6 11.51 2.18 0.82
CA VAL A 6 11.99 3.47 1.34
C VAL A 6 11.86 3.55 2.84
N ASN A 7 10.91 2.86 3.43
CA ASN A 7 10.77 2.76 4.88
C ASN A 7 9.95 1.54 5.27
N VAL A 8 10.05 1.17 6.54
CA VAL A 8 9.17 0.20 7.20
C VAL A 8 8.79 0.80 8.56
N ILE A 9 7.50 0.94 8.79
CA ILE A 9 6.95 1.41 10.06
C ILE A 9 6.29 0.23 10.75
N ASP A 10 6.82 -0.20 11.87
CA ASP A 10 6.34 -1.41 12.54
C ASP A 10 4.91 -1.27 13.06
N GLU A 11 4.55 -0.09 13.57
CA GLU A 11 3.23 0.17 14.14
C GLU A 11 2.74 1.51 13.64
N ASP A 12 1.81 1.48 12.69
CA ASP A 12 1.19 2.66 12.10
C ASP A 12 -0.31 2.63 12.40
N PHE A 13 -0.83 3.74 12.89
CA PHE A 13 -2.24 3.89 13.27
C PHE A 13 -2.99 4.87 12.36
N SER A 14 -2.36 5.36 11.29
CA SER A 14 -2.89 6.45 10.47
C SER A 14 -3.45 6.05 9.12
N ASN A 15 -3.09 4.87 8.61
CA ASN A 15 -3.44 4.46 7.24
C ASN A 15 -4.54 3.41 7.16
N TYR A 16 -4.92 2.84 8.27
CA TYR A 16 -6.01 1.87 8.37
C TYR A 16 -6.59 1.93 9.76
N LYS A 17 -7.84 1.51 9.90
CA LYS A 17 -8.56 1.50 11.19
C LYS A 17 -7.94 0.59 12.25
N ARG A 18 -7.03 -0.30 11.86
CA ARG A 18 -6.30 -1.20 12.76
C ARG A 18 -4.82 -0.87 12.73
N ALA A 19 -4.12 -1.19 13.83
CA ALA A 19 -2.67 -1.06 13.89
C ALA A 19 -2.01 -1.90 12.79
N SER A 20 -1.13 -1.30 12.01
CA SER A 20 -0.58 -1.90 10.79
C SER A 20 0.94 -1.79 10.73
N MET A 21 1.58 -2.77 10.10
CA MET A 21 2.94 -2.57 9.59
C MET A 21 2.81 -1.87 8.23
N THR A 22 3.45 -0.72 8.07
CA THR A 22 3.44 0.03 6.80
C THR A 22 4.78 -0.11 6.10
N ILE A 23 4.73 -0.51 4.83
CA ILE A 23 5.91 -0.71 3.99
C ILE A 23 5.84 0.32 2.86
N GLY A 24 6.88 1.15 2.75
CA GLY A 24 6.98 2.19 1.73
C GLY A 24 7.70 1.68 0.48
N PHE A 25 7.01 1.69 -0.65
CA PHE A 25 7.56 1.25 -1.94
C PHE A 25 8.31 2.38 -2.63
N PRO A 26 9.41 2.08 -3.36
CA PRO A 26 10.36 3.10 -3.79
C PRO A 26 10.10 3.71 -5.15
N PHE A 27 9.15 3.21 -5.94
CA PHE A 27 8.97 3.63 -7.33
C PHE A 27 7.63 4.31 -7.55
N CYS A 28 7.62 5.31 -8.45
CA CYS A 28 6.40 5.99 -8.89
C CYS A 28 6.65 6.67 -10.22
N THR A 29 5.68 6.61 -11.12
CA THR A 29 5.74 7.32 -12.41
C THR A 29 5.49 8.82 -12.27
N PHE A 30 5.23 9.33 -11.07
CA PHE A 30 4.92 10.73 -10.79
C PHE A 30 3.73 11.26 -11.61
N LYS A 31 2.73 10.45 -11.83
CA LYS A 31 1.53 10.83 -12.60
C LYS A 31 0.79 12.03 -12.00
N CYS A 32 0.92 12.26 -10.68
CA CYS A 32 0.36 13.44 -10.00
C CYS A 32 1.31 14.64 -10.02
N GLY A 33 2.55 14.48 -10.51
CA GLY A 33 3.61 15.50 -10.49
C GLY A 33 4.30 15.61 -9.13
N ARG A 34 5.59 15.94 -9.14
CA ARG A 34 6.40 16.02 -7.91
C ARG A 34 5.92 17.10 -6.95
N GLN A 35 5.48 18.24 -7.49
CA GLN A 35 5.09 19.40 -6.68
C GLN A 35 3.80 19.19 -5.90
N VAL A 36 2.94 18.29 -6.36
CA VAL A 36 1.65 17.99 -5.71
C VAL A 36 1.64 16.60 -5.05
N CYS A 37 2.72 15.85 -5.17
CA CYS A 37 2.81 14.51 -4.59
C CYS A 37 2.91 14.58 -3.07
N GLN A 38 2.02 13.90 -2.36
CA GLN A 38 2.05 13.82 -0.90
C GLN A 38 3.27 13.08 -0.38
N ASN A 39 3.88 12.24 -1.21
CA ASN A 39 5.05 11.42 -0.88
C ASN A 39 6.35 11.95 -1.48
N GLY A 40 6.41 13.25 -1.80
CA GLY A 40 7.60 13.87 -2.41
C GLY A 40 8.88 13.67 -1.59
N THR A 41 8.77 13.71 -0.26
CA THR A 41 9.91 13.45 0.63
C THR A 41 10.39 12.01 0.50
N LEU A 42 9.48 11.04 0.38
CA LEU A 42 9.82 9.63 0.20
C LEU A 42 10.46 9.38 -1.17
N ALA A 43 10.07 10.15 -2.20
CA ALA A 43 10.67 10.04 -3.52
C ALA A 43 12.18 10.34 -3.50
N ALA A 44 12.62 11.23 -2.61
CA ALA A 44 14.01 11.60 -2.44
C ALA A 44 14.75 10.72 -1.40
N ALA A 45 14.04 9.85 -0.69
CA ALA A 45 14.63 9.02 0.35
C ALA A 45 15.52 7.92 -0.23
N PRO A 46 16.59 7.50 0.48
CA PRO A 46 17.38 6.35 0.07
C PRO A 46 16.54 5.09 0.02
N LYS A 47 16.83 4.22 -0.96
CA LYS A 47 16.20 2.90 -1.06
C LYS A 47 16.99 1.90 -0.26
N ILE A 48 16.28 1.08 0.52
CA ILE A 48 16.85 0.04 1.37
C ILE A 48 16.44 -1.31 0.82
N GLU A 49 17.40 -2.23 0.69
CA GLU A 49 17.11 -3.60 0.27
C GLU A 49 16.92 -4.49 1.51
N VAL A 50 15.81 -5.22 1.55
CA VAL A 50 15.47 -6.12 2.67
C VAL A 50 15.01 -7.48 2.14
N GLU A 51 15.18 -8.53 2.96
CA GLU A 51 14.60 -9.83 2.66
C GLU A 51 13.10 -9.82 2.96
N MET A 52 12.28 -10.32 2.05
CA MET A 52 10.83 -10.41 2.25
C MET A 52 10.48 -11.27 3.46
N SER A 53 11.19 -12.38 3.66
CA SER A 53 10.99 -13.26 4.83
C SER A 53 11.26 -12.52 6.15
N ASP A 54 12.23 -11.62 6.18
CA ASP A 54 12.52 -10.82 7.38
C ASP A 54 11.38 -9.84 7.69
N LEU A 55 10.77 -9.25 6.66
CA LEU A 55 9.61 -8.39 6.85
C LEU A 55 8.43 -9.16 7.43
N VAL A 56 8.16 -10.34 6.90
CA VAL A 56 7.08 -11.20 7.39
C VAL A 56 7.34 -11.65 8.82
N ASP A 57 8.56 -12.09 9.14
CA ASP A 57 8.93 -12.50 10.50
C ASP A 57 8.79 -11.33 11.49
N ARG A 58 9.23 -10.15 11.09
CA ARG A 58 9.11 -8.92 11.88
C ARG A 58 7.65 -8.58 12.16
N TYR A 59 6.78 -8.72 11.17
CA TYR A 59 5.35 -8.53 11.33
C TYR A 59 4.76 -9.55 12.33
N LEU A 60 5.06 -10.82 12.14
CA LEU A 60 4.49 -11.90 12.96
C LEU A 60 4.92 -11.83 14.44
N LYS A 61 6.10 -11.29 14.71
CA LYS A 61 6.62 -11.11 16.08
C LYS A 61 5.97 -9.97 16.84
N ASN A 62 5.30 -9.05 16.14
CA ASN A 62 4.65 -7.90 16.78
C ASN A 62 3.23 -8.27 17.18
N PRO A 63 2.89 -8.33 18.48
CA PRO A 63 1.56 -8.71 18.93
C PRO A 63 0.50 -7.61 18.75
N ILE A 64 0.91 -6.39 18.39
CA ILE A 64 0.03 -5.23 18.30
C ILE A 64 -0.62 -5.12 16.93
N THR A 65 0.11 -5.41 15.86
CA THR A 65 -0.35 -5.21 14.48
C THR A 65 -1.30 -6.29 14.03
N GLU A 66 -2.35 -5.89 13.32
CA GLU A 66 -3.41 -6.77 12.81
C GLU A 66 -3.61 -6.61 11.30
N ALA A 67 -2.78 -5.81 10.62
CA ALA A 67 -2.88 -5.56 9.19
C ALA A 67 -1.53 -5.11 8.63
N ILE A 68 -1.39 -5.20 7.31
CA ILE A 68 -0.21 -4.74 6.58
C ILE A 68 -0.68 -3.68 5.57
N VAL A 69 0.02 -2.56 5.48
CA VAL A 69 -0.24 -1.50 4.53
C VAL A 69 0.94 -1.36 3.57
N PHE A 70 0.67 -1.46 2.28
CA PHE A 70 1.62 -1.17 1.21
C PHE A 70 1.37 0.26 0.76
N GLN A 71 2.35 1.11 0.96
CA GLN A 71 2.26 2.54 0.68
C GLN A 71 3.61 3.05 0.14
N GLY A 72 3.90 4.28 0.33
CA GLY A 72 5.09 4.94 -0.15
C GLY A 72 4.79 5.56 -1.48
N LEU A 73 5.65 5.37 -2.50
CA LEU A 73 5.37 5.97 -3.79
C LEU A 73 4.23 5.25 -4.50
N GLU A 74 4.52 4.20 -5.23
CA GLU A 74 3.49 3.45 -5.94
C GLU A 74 3.78 1.96 -5.87
N PRO A 75 3.05 1.18 -5.04
CA PRO A 75 3.29 -0.26 -4.92
C PRO A 75 3.21 -1.02 -6.25
N PHE A 76 2.25 -0.68 -7.11
CA PHE A 76 2.09 -1.39 -8.39
C PHE A 76 3.20 -1.10 -9.40
N ASP A 77 4.01 -0.06 -9.19
CA ASP A 77 5.18 0.19 -10.02
C ASP A 77 6.41 -0.65 -9.58
N SER A 78 6.32 -1.34 -8.45
CA SER A 78 7.35 -2.28 -8.01
C SER A 78 7.05 -3.68 -8.55
N PRO A 79 7.97 -4.31 -9.29
CA PRO A 79 7.72 -5.63 -9.87
C PRO A 79 7.53 -6.72 -8.81
N GLU A 80 8.02 -6.51 -7.60
CA GLU A 80 7.96 -7.48 -6.51
C GLU A 80 6.71 -7.38 -5.63
N VAL A 81 5.74 -6.48 -5.96
CA VAL A 81 4.57 -6.25 -5.09
C VAL A 81 3.76 -7.53 -4.85
N PHE A 82 3.53 -8.31 -5.90
CA PHE A 82 2.75 -9.55 -5.78
C PHE A 82 3.52 -10.65 -5.06
N ASP A 83 4.84 -10.68 -5.23
CA ASP A 83 5.70 -11.62 -4.50
C ASP A 83 5.63 -11.34 -3.00
N LEU A 84 5.58 -10.08 -2.61
CA LEU A 84 5.44 -9.71 -1.20
C LEU A 84 4.07 -10.05 -0.64
N VAL A 85 3.01 -9.86 -1.42
CA VAL A 85 1.66 -10.32 -1.04
C VAL A 85 1.69 -11.82 -0.77
N GLU A 86 2.29 -12.60 -1.65
CA GLU A 86 2.39 -14.05 -1.52
C GLU A 86 3.18 -14.44 -0.27
N GLU A 87 4.30 -13.79 0.00
CA GLU A 87 5.11 -14.05 1.21
C GLU A 87 4.29 -13.85 2.49
N PHE A 88 3.51 -12.77 2.58
CA PHE A 88 2.63 -12.57 3.73
C PHE A 88 1.53 -13.61 3.79
N ARG A 89 0.93 -13.96 2.66
CA ARG A 89 -0.18 -14.93 2.61
C ARG A 89 0.24 -16.34 2.96
N ASP A 90 1.49 -16.70 2.78
CA ASP A 90 2.03 -17.99 3.23
C ASP A 90 2.02 -18.12 4.76
N LYS A 91 1.95 -17.01 5.49
CA LYS A 91 2.09 -16.99 6.95
C LYS A 91 0.88 -16.42 7.69
N THR A 92 0.07 -15.56 7.06
CA THR A 92 -1.06 -14.91 7.70
C THR A 92 -2.14 -14.56 6.70
N ASP A 93 -3.39 -14.55 7.16
CA ASP A 93 -4.55 -14.05 6.40
C ASP A 93 -4.96 -12.64 6.84
N ASP A 94 -4.15 -11.95 7.62
CA ASP A 94 -4.42 -10.60 8.04
C ASP A 94 -4.58 -9.67 6.84
N VAL A 95 -5.42 -8.65 6.97
CA VAL A 95 -5.72 -7.72 5.88
C VAL A 95 -4.44 -7.08 5.34
N ILE A 96 -4.30 -7.08 4.01
CA ILE A 96 -3.30 -6.28 3.30
C ILE A 96 -4.04 -5.16 2.59
N VAL A 97 -3.63 -3.92 2.87
CA VAL A 97 -4.14 -2.72 2.19
C VAL A 97 -3.06 -2.22 1.23
N ILE A 98 -3.41 -2.04 -0.02
CA ILE A 98 -2.50 -1.51 -1.04
C ILE A 98 -2.98 -0.12 -1.44
N TYR A 99 -2.14 0.89 -1.21
CA TYR A 99 -2.41 2.26 -1.63
C TYR A 99 -1.86 2.47 -3.03
N THR A 100 -2.75 2.79 -3.98
CA THR A 100 -2.32 3.11 -5.34
C THR A 100 -2.88 4.46 -5.80
N GLY A 101 -2.10 5.15 -6.62
CA GLY A 101 -2.56 6.33 -7.33
C GLY A 101 -3.31 6.00 -8.63
N TYR A 102 -3.25 4.75 -9.05
CA TYR A 102 -4.01 4.32 -10.23
C TYR A 102 -5.51 4.32 -9.94
N THR A 103 -6.32 4.50 -10.99
CA THR A 103 -7.76 4.27 -10.90
C THR A 103 -8.04 2.77 -10.91
N ARG A 104 -9.24 2.39 -10.47
CA ARG A 104 -9.63 0.98 -10.52
C ARG A 104 -9.65 0.45 -11.97
N GLU A 105 -10.04 1.28 -12.93
CA GLU A 105 -10.00 0.93 -14.34
C GLU A 105 -8.58 0.64 -14.84
N GLU A 106 -7.62 1.50 -14.48
CA GLU A 106 -6.22 1.29 -14.82
C GLU A 106 -5.67 0.00 -14.20
N ALA A 107 -6.02 -0.29 -12.96
CA ALA A 107 -5.61 -1.51 -12.28
C ALA A 107 -6.22 -2.76 -12.93
N ASP A 108 -7.48 -2.68 -13.35
CA ASP A 108 -8.17 -3.76 -14.03
C ASP A 108 -7.56 -4.02 -15.42
N ASP A 109 -7.27 -2.96 -16.15
CA ASP A 109 -6.62 -3.04 -17.48
C ASP A 109 -5.24 -3.70 -17.42
N ASN A 110 -4.54 -3.57 -16.28
CA ASN A 110 -3.24 -4.21 -16.05
C ASN A 110 -3.34 -5.62 -15.44
N ALA A 111 -4.55 -6.13 -15.26
CA ALA A 111 -4.82 -7.43 -14.64
C ALA A 111 -4.37 -7.54 -13.17
N TRP A 112 -4.06 -6.44 -12.50
CA TRP A 112 -3.62 -6.46 -11.09
C TRP A 112 -4.73 -6.92 -10.16
N ILE A 113 -5.97 -6.51 -10.43
CA ILE A 113 -7.12 -6.93 -9.62
C ILE A 113 -7.32 -8.44 -9.73
N ASP A 114 -7.19 -9.00 -10.92
CA ASP A 114 -7.33 -10.44 -11.15
C ASP A 114 -6.28 -11.22 -10.35
N TRP A 115 -5.04 -10.73 -10.31
CA TRP A 115 -3.98 -11.33 -9.50
C TRP A 115 -4.30 -11.28 -8.01
N LEU A 116 -4.79 -10.15 -7.52
CA LEU A 116 -5.11 -9.98 -6.10
C LEU A 116 -6.25 -10.87 -5.64
N LYS A 117 -7.17 -11.23 -6.53
CA LYS A 117 -8.29 -12.11 -6.21
C LYS A 117 -7.88 -13.55 -5.89
N PHE A 118 -6.65 -13.95 -6.20
CA PHE A 118 -6.12 -15.23 -5.76
C PHE A 118 -5.79 -15.27 -4.26
N PHE A 119 -5.78 -14.12 -3.60
CA PHE A 119 -5.41 -14.02 -2.19
C PHE A 119 -6.59 -13.45 -1.37
N PRO A 120 -6.87 -14.00 -0.16
CA PRO A 120 -7.94 -13.45 0.67
C PRO A 120 -7.54 -12.12 1.34
N ASN A 121 -8.54 -11.36 1.76
CA ASN A 121 -8.41 -10.19 2.61
C ASN A 121 -7.50 -9.09 2.03
N ILE A 122 -7.72 -8.75 0.77
CA ILE A 122 -7.02 -7.66 0.08
C ILE A 122 -7.95 -6.47 -0.09
N ILE A 123 -7.49 -5.31 0.38
CA ILE A 123 -8.14 -4.01 0.16
C ILE A 123 -7.23 -3.16 -0.71
N VAL A 124 -7.78 -2.48 -1.70
CA VAL A 124 -7.03 -1.53 -2.54
C VAL A 124 -7.65 -0.15 -2.40
N LYS A 125 -6.82 0.84 -2.07
CA LYS A 125 -7.18 2.26 -2.10
C LYS A 125 -6.75 2.82 -3.44
N TYR A 126 -7.70 3.36 -4.19
CA TYR A 126 -7.51 3.89 -5.54
C TYR A 126 -7.48 5.40 -5.56
N GLY A 127 -6.81 5.95 -6.54
CA GLY A 127 -6.90 7.35 -6.91
C GLY A 127 -5.72 8.19 -6.48
N ARG A 128 -5.25 9.06 -7.39
CA ARG A 128 -4.21 10.04 -7.13
C ARG A 128 -4.74 11.16 -6.26
N PHE A 129 -3.87 11.75 -5.43
CA PHE A 129 -4.21 12.98 -4.75
C PHE A 129 -4.45 14.10 -5.77
N ILE A 130 -5.61 14.76 -5.67
CA ILE A 130 -5.94 15.92 -6.50
C ILE A 130 -6.06 17.14 -5.58
N PRO A 131 -5.17 18.16 -5.74
CA PRO A 131 -5.26 19.39 -4.95
C PRO A 131 -6.60 20.10 -5.16
N GLY A 132 -7.10 20.73 -4.11
CA GLY A 132 -8.33 21.52 -4.17
C GLY A 132 -9.63 20.74 -3.99
N GLN A 133 -9.56 19.42 -3.92
CA GLN A 133 -10.73 18.59 -3.54
C GLN A 133 -10.82 18.46 -2.03
N GLU A 134 -12.05 18.26 -1.55
CA GLU A 134 -12.30 18.08 -0.12
C GLU A 134 -11.88 16.69 0.36
N PRO A 135 -11.24 16.58 1.54
CA PRO A 135 -11.05 15.30 2.19
C PRO A 135 -12.40 14.65 2.53
N HIS A 136 -12.43 13.32 2.57
CA HIS A 136 -13.63 12.60 2.98
C HIS A 136 -13.28 11.34 3.75
N PHE A 137 -14.23 10.87 4.56
CA PHE A 137 -14.08 9.64 5.34
C PHE A 137 -14.35 8.44 4.44
N ASP A 138 -13.46 7.45 4.49
CA ASP A 138 -13.63 6.17 3.79
C ASP A 138 -13.96 5.08 4.81
N GLU A 139 -15.11 4.44 4.67
CA GLU A 139 -15.59 3.44 5.63
C GLU A 139 -14.81 2.14 5.57
N VAL A 140 -14.30 1.77 4.41
CA VAL A 140 -13.51 0.53 4.25
C VAL A 140 -12.21 0.63 5.02
N LEU A 141 -11.52 1.76 4.90
CA LEU A 141 -10.28 2.01 5.63
C LEU A 141 -10.50 2.50 7.06
N GLY A 142 -11.62 3.17 7.32
CA GLY A 142 -11.91 3.79 8.61
C GLY A 142 -11.09 5.04 8.88
N ILE A 143 -10.63 5.73 7.84
CA ILE A 143 -9.84 6.96 7.93
C ILE A 143 -10.31 7.98 6.89
N ASN A 144 -9.85 9.24 7.03
CA ASN A 144 -10.07 10.26 6.02
C ASN A 144 -9.05 10.13 4.88
N LEU A 145 -9.55 10.21 3.66
CA LEU A 145 -8.71 10.31 2.46
C LEU A 145 -8.58 11.77 2.03
N ALA A 146 -7.46 12.12 1.41
CA ALA A 146 -7.05 13.50 1.18
C ALA A 146 -7.80 14.21 0.06
N SER A 147 -8.39 13.48 -0.88
CA SER A 147 -9.17 14.07 -1.97
C SER A 147 -10.39 13.21 -2.29
N ASP A 148 -11.42 13.87 -2.84
CA ASP A 148 -12.75 13.29 -3.03
C ASP A 148 -12.79 12.13 -4.02
N ASN A 149 -11.86 12.10 -4.96
CA ASN A 149 -11.73 11.03 -5.96
C ASN A 149 -11.18 9.73 -5.41
N GLN A 150 -10.60 9.74 -4.21
CA GLN A 150 -9.98 8.56 -3.61
C GLN A 150 -11.01 7.71 -2.88
N TYR A 151 -10.89 6.40 -3.00
CA TYR A 151 -11.77 5.45 -2.32
C TYR A 151 -11.08 4.08 -2.20
N ALA A 152 -11.55 3.26 -1.27
CA ALA A 152 -11.04 1.91 -1.08
C ALA A 152 -12.11 0.86 -1.37
N VAL A 153 -11.65 -0.28 -1.89
CA VAL A 153 -12.50 -1.43 -2.22
C VAL A 153 -11.86 -2.68 -1.63
N LYS A 154 -12.67 -3.50 -0.97
CA LYS A 154 -12.25 -4.85 -0.59
C LYS A 154 -12.34 -5.73 -1.83
N GLU A 155 -11.21 -5.98 -2.48
CA GLU A 155 -11.16 -6.74 -3.74
C GLU A 155 -11.25 -8.24 -3.53
N SER A 156 -10.89 -8.70 -2.34
CA SER A 156 -11.06 -10.12 -2.04
C SER A 156 -11.13 -10.42 -0.54
#